data_249467e6ecae4f373feee8c0b239363b
#
_entry.id   249467e6ecae4f373feee8c0b239363b
#
_cell.length_a   1.000
_cell.length_b   1.000
_cell.length_c   1.000
_cell.angle_alpha   90.00
_cell.angle_beta   90.00
_cell.angle_gamma   90.00
#
_symmetry.space_group_name_H-M   'P 1'
#
loop_
_entity.id
_entity.type
_entity.pdbx_description
1 polymer ?
#
loop_
_entity_poly.entity_id
_entity_poly.type
_entity_poly.pdbx_seq_one_letter_code
_entity_poly.pdbx_strand_id
1 'polypeptide(L)'
;MKKTLLFSLAMLLLVNGMAQGQEKKPNIILFLVDDMGWQDTSLPFWNQKTMYNERYETPNMERLARQGMMFTQAYASSISSPTRCSLMTGCNAARHRVTNWTLEKNKSTDGETDVLNLPDWNVNGIAQVSGTDHTFVGTSFVELLRENGYHTIHCGKAHWGAIDTPGENPCHFGFETNICGHAAGGLATYLSEQNYGHDEKGNPTSLMAIPGLEHYWQTGTFATEALTQEALKALDKAKAYNQPFYLYMSHYAIHIPIDKDMRFFEKYKQKGLSDKEAAYASLIEGMDKSLGDIMDWLEKNGEADNTIILFMGDNGGYASGSGWRDEPLFTQNYPLTAGKGSAYEGGIREPMIVAWPHVVKPGTRCDKYLMIEDYYPTILEMAGIKDYHTPQPIDGISFVPLLKQTGDPSDGRSLYWNFPNIWAGEHGPGIAATCTIRQGDWKLIYFYETGKKELYNIPDDISEKHDVAASHPDIVKQLSADLGAYLRSVDAQRPAFKSTGKLVPWPDEVE
;
A
#
# COMPACT_ATOMS: atom_id res chain seq x y z
N MET A 1 -39.90 -7.58 -68.83
CA MET A 1 -40.11 -6.93 -67.50
C MET A 1 -39.96 -7.96 -66.39
N LYS A 2 -38.78 -8.52 -66.10
CA LYS A 2 -38.49 -9.42 -64.96
C LYS A 2 -36.96 -9.49 -64.68
N LYS A 3 -36.26 -8.33 -64.49
CA LYS A 3 -34.83 -8.29 -64.15
C LYS A 3 -34.43 -7.13 -63.26
N THR A 4 -35.36 -6.45 -62.53
CA THR A 4 -35.05 -5.25 -61.75
C THR A 4 -35.45 -5.33 -60.27
N LEU A 5 -35.72 -6.54 -59.72
CA LEU A 5 -36.16 -6.72 -58.33
C LEU A 5 -35.20 -7.54 -57.44
N LEU A 6 -34.00 -7.89 -57.92
CA LEU A 6 -33.04 -8.71 -57.15
C LEU A 6 -31.81 -7.93 -56.63
N PHE A 7 -31.71 -6.64 -56.91
CA PHE A 7 -30.56 -5.81 -56.45
C PHE A 7 -30.81 -4.98 -55.19
N SER A 8 -32.06 -4.86 -54.72
CA SER A 8 -32.41 -4.04 -53.56
C SER A 8 -32.44 -4.79 -52.21
N LEU A 9 -32.33 -6.15 -52.22
CA LEU A 9 -32.37 -6.96 -50.99
C LEU A 9 -30.98 -7.32 -50.47
N ALA A 10 -29.92 -7.14 -51.27
CA ALA A 10 -28.54 -7.45 -50.88
C ALA A 10 -27.84 -6.28 -50.15
N MET A 11 -28.41 -5.07 -50.21
CA MET A 11 -27.81 -3.89 -49.55
C MET A 11 -28.34 -3.58 -48.13
N LEU A 12 -29.41 -4.30 -47.71
CA LEU A 12 -29.95 -4.14 -46.33
C LEU A 12 -29.38 -5.16 -45.32
N LEU A 13 -28.57 -6.12 -45.76
CA LEU A 13 -27.94 -7.15 -44.89
C LEU A 13 -26.48 -6.84 -44.53
N LEU A 14 -25.91 -5.75 -45.05
CA LEU A 14 -24.50 -5.36 -44.80
C LEU A 14 -24.34 -4.22 -43.78
N VAL A 15 -25.40 -3.72 -43.14
CA VAL A 15 -25.33 -2.63 -42.13
C VAL A 15 -25.56 -3.14 -40.71
N ASN A 16 -25.89 -4.42 -40.50
CA ASN A 16 -25.99 -5.02 -39.15
C ASN A 16 -24.74 -5.80 -38.75
N GLY A 17 -23.61 -5.54 -39.39
CA GLY A 17 -22.32 -6.06 -38.97
C GLY A 17 -21.50 -4.99 -38.24
N MET A 18 -21.26 -5.21 -36.97
CA MET A 18 -20.21 -4.55 -36.17
C MET A 18 -20.49 -3.15 -35.63
N ALA A 19 -21.44 -3.04 -34.72
CA ALA A 19 -21.16 -2.36 -33.49
C ALA A 19 -20.95 -3.45 -32.42
N GLN A 20 -19.84 -4.18 -32.46
CA GLN A 20 -19.24 -4.70 -31.26
C GLN A 20 -18.85 -3.46 -30.47
N GLY A 21 -19.70 -3.06 -29.53
CA GLY A 21 -19.38 -1.98 -28.60
C GLY A 21 -18.03 -2.33 -27.97
N GLN A 22 -17.06 -1.48 -28.20
CA GLN A 22 -15.77 -1.58 -27.50
C GLN A 22 -16.13 -1.64 -26.00
N GLU A 23 -15.83 -2.75 -25.32
CA GLU A 23 -16.12 -2.88 -23.89
C GLU A 23 -15.57 -1.65 -23.20
N LYS A 24 -16.43 -0.94 -22.46
CA LYS A 24 -16.04 0.27 -21.72
C LYS A 24 -14.96 -0.13 -20.74
N LYS A 25 -13.78 0.48 -20.83
CA LYS A 25 -12.71 0.25 -19.85
C LYS A 25 -13.24 0.54 -18.45
N PRO A 26 -12.93 -0.28 -17.45
CA PRO A 26 -13.38 -0.04 -16.08
C PRO A 26 -12.70 1.20 -15.48
N ASN A 27 -13.39 1.91 -14.62
CA ASN A 27 -12.75 2.82 -13.69
C ASN A 27 -12.03 2.00 -12.63
N ILE A 28 -10.95 2.54 -12.08
CA ILE A 28 -10.16 1.84 -11.07
C ILE A 28 -9.90 2.80 -9.89
N ILE A 29 -10.21 2.36 -8.69
CA ILE A 29 -9.91 3.06 -7.46
C ILE A 29 -8.96 2.19 -6.64
N LEU A 30 -7.79 2.72 -6.33
CA LEU A 30 -6.91 2.17 -5.31
C LEU A 30 -7.07 3.01 -4.05
N PHE A 31 -7.64 2.41 -3.02
CA PHE A 31 -7.84 3.01 -1.70
C PHE A 31 -6.77 2.46 -0.75
N LEU A 32 -5.72 3.24 -0.51
CA LEU A 32 -4.60 2.84 0.32
C LEU A 32 -4.66 3.58 1.67
N VAL A 33 -4.53 2.83 2.75
CA VAL A 33 -4.62 3.33 4.13
C VAL A 33 -3.25 3.28 4.79
N ASP A 34 -2.87 4.35 5.48
CA ASP A 34 -1.57 4.51 6.12
C ASP A 34 -1.59 3.92 7.54
N ASP A 35 -0.63 3.06 7.87
CA ASP A 35 -0.44 2.47 9.20
C ASP A 35 -1.63 1.65 9.74
N MET A 36 -2.45 1.07 8.88
CA MET A 36 -3.61 0.29 9.29
C MET A 36 -3.23 -1.09 9.80
N GLY A 37 -3.51 -1.37 11.06
CA GLY A 37 -3.30 -2.70 11.62
C GLY A 37 -4.32 -3.73 11.10
N TRP A 38 -3.94 -5.01 11.17
CA TRP A 38 -4.74 -6.14 10.67
C TRP A 38 -6.08 -6.33 11.42
N GLN A 39 -6.21 -5.72 12.62
CA GLN A 39 -7.42 -5.72 13.44
C GLN A 39 -8.08 -4.33 13.57
N ASP A 40 -7.61 -3.32 12.86
CA ASP A 40 -8.19 -1.97 12.87
C ASP A 40 -9.47 -1.88 12.03
N THR A 41 -10.37 -2.85 12.20
CA THR A 41 -11.59 -3.01 11.43
C THR A 41 -12.59 -3.89 12.19
N SER A 42 -13.89 -3.69 11.94
CA SER A 42 -14.93 -4.64 12.41
C SER A 42 -14.94 -5.95 11.60
N LEU A 43 -14.27 -5.97 10.43
CA LEU A 43 -14.18 -7.11 9.54
C LEU A 43 -12.99 -8.00 9.92
N PRO A 44 -13.18 -9.25 10.39
CA PRO A 44 -12.06 -10.09 10.79
C PRO A 44 -11.31 -10.65 9.57
N PHE A 45 -10.03 -10.29 9.42
CA PHE A 45 -9.13 -10.90 8.43
C PHE A 45 -8.59 -12.26 8.91
N TRP A 46 -8.60 -12.50 10.22
CA TRP A 46 -8.31 -13.80 10.80
C TRP A 46 -9.54 -14.74 10.71
N ASN A 47 -9.36 -16.03 11.04
CA ASN A 47 -10.43 -17.00 11.12
C ASN A 47 -11.29 -16.87 12.40
N GLN A 48 -10.88 -16.00 13.31
CA GLN A 48 -11.56 -15.70 14.57
C GLN A 48 -11.81 -14.18 14.67
N LYS A 49 -13.00 -13.84 15.17
CA LYS A 49 -13.32 -12.47 15.56
C LYS A 49 -12.65 -12.17 16.90
N THR A 50 -11.99 -11.03 17.00
CA THR A 50 -11.32 -10.58 18.22
C THR A 50 -12.06 -9.44 18.88
N MET A 51 -11.69 -9.11 20.13
CA MET A 51 -12.23 -7.93 20.82
C MET A 51 -11.96 -6.61 20.08
N TYR A 52 -10.89 -6.54 19.28
CA TYR A 52 -10.57 -5.37 18.47
C TYR A 52 -11.55 -5.20 17.30
N ASN A 53 -11.94 -6.29 16.65
CA ASN A 53 -12.99 -6.27 15.62
C ASN A 53 -14.37 -5.89 16.20
N GLU A 54 -14.61 -6.11 17.48
CA GLU A 54 -15.84 -5.68 18.16
C GLU A 54 -15.81 -4.22 18.60
N ARG A 55 -14.62 -3.66 18.77
CA ARG A 55 -14.39 -2.27 19.19
C ARG A 55 -14.70 -1.28 18.08
N TYR A 56 -14.19 -1.54 16.88
CA TYR A 56 -14.27 -0.63 15.75
C TYR A 56 -15.54 -0.82 14.93
N GLU A 57 -15.98 0.25 14.27
CA GLU A 57 -17.10 0.24 13.34
C GLU A 57 -16.60 0.63 11.94
N THR A 58 -16.52 -0.34 11.06
CA THR A 58 -16.10 -0.15 9.65
C THR A 58 -17.14 -0.75 8.69
N PRO A 59 -18.39 -0.22 8.69
CA PRO A 59 -19.50 -0.79 7.91
C PRO A 59 -19.26 -0.73 6.40
N ASN A 60 -18.44 0.19 5.92
CA ASN A 60 -18.15 0.33 4.50
C ASN A 60 -17.08 -0.67 4.02
N MET A 61 -16.08 -1.00 4.86
CA MET A 61 -15.20 -2.14 4.59
C MET A 61 -16.01 -3.45 4.55
N GLU A 62 -16.97 -3.63 5.46
CA GLU A 62 -17.88 -4.78 5.42
C GLU A 62 -18.75 -4.79 4.15
N ARG A 63 -19.24 -3.61 3.71
CA ARG A 63 -19.97 -3.46 2.44
C ARG A 63 -19.09 -3.84 1.25
N LEU A 64 -17.86 -3.34 1.19
CA LEU A 64 -16.90 -3.67 0.13
C LEU A 64 -16.59 -5.17 0.12
N ALA A 65 -16.38 -5.81 1.29
CA ALA A 65 -16.13 -7.24 1.40
C ALA A 65 -17.32 -8.10 0.94
N ARG A 66 -18.54 -7.65 1.22
CA ARG A 66 -19.74 -8.31 0.69
C ARG A 66 -19.87 -8.22 -0.83
N GLN A 67 -19.33 -7.19 -1.46
CA GLN A 67 -19.32 -6.98 -2.91
C GLN A 67 -18.10 -7.60 -3.60
N GLY A 68 -17.05 -7.92 -2.85
CA GLY A 68 -15.75 -8.31 -3.35
C GLY A 68 -15.19 -9.60 -2.74
N MET A 69 -13.87 -9.70 -2.81
CA MET A 69 -13.05 -10.77 -2.25
C MET A 69 -12.10 -10.20 -1.20
N MET A 70 -12.06 -10.82 -0.03
CA MET A 70 -11.05 -10.53 1.00
C MET A 70 -9.81 -11.37 0.77
N PHE A 71 -8.64 -10.75 0.92
CA PHE A 71 -7.35 -11.43 0.93
C PHE A 71 -6.80 -11.46 2.35
N THR A 72 -6.46 -12.65 2.84
CA THR A 72 -5.98 -12.83 4.21
C THR A 72 -4.46 -12.85 4.31
N GLN A 73 -3.77 -12.87 3.18
CA GLN A 73 -2.32 -12.96 3.06
C GLN A 73 -1.80 -11.97 1.99
N ALA A 74 -2.22 -10.71 2.08
CA ALA A 74 -1.64 -9.63 1.31
C ALA A 74 -0.43 -9.06 2.07
N TYR A 75 0.66 -8.80 1.35
CA TYR A 75 1.91 -8.34 1.94
C TYR A 75 2.38 -7.03 1.33
N ALA A 76 3.04 -6.23 2.17
CA ALA A 76 3.72 -5.00 1.80
C ALA A 76 5.13 -4.97 2.42
N SER A 77 5.89 -3.89 2.22
CA SER A 77 7.08 -3.63 3.01
C SER A 77 6.67 -3.18 4.41
N SER A 78 7.59 -3.27 5.37
CA SER A 78 7.28 -2.92 6.76
C SER A 78 7.17 -1.41 7.02
N ILE A 79 7.46 -0.56 6.02
CA ILE A 79 7.46 0.91 6.08
C ILE A 79 6.89 1.49 4.79
N SER A 80 6.29 2.68 4.87
CA SER A 80 5.52 3.32 3.80
C SER A 80 6.27 3.57 2.49
N SER A 81 7.45 4.25 2.48
CA SER A 81 8.14 4.59 1.21
C SER A 81 8.51 3.36 0.39
N PRO A 82 9.14 2.30 0.96
CA PRO A 82 9.41 1.06 0.22
C PRO A 82 8.16 0.47 -0.43
N THR A 83 7.06 0.36 0.34
CA THR A 83 5.77 -0.13 -0.18
C THR A 83 5.26 0.69 -1.35
N ARG A 84 5.24 2.03 -1.18
CA ARG A 84 4.68 2.95 -2.17
C ARG A 84 5.54 3.05 -3.42
N CYS A 85 6.87 2.96 -3.28
CA CYS A 85 7.80 2.85 -4.41
C CYS A 85 7.64 1.51 -5.15
N SER A 86 7.48 0.39 -4.43
CA SER A 86 7.21 -0.92 -5.03
C SER A 86 5.88 -0.93 -5.80
N LEU A 87 4.83 -0.35 -5.22
CA LEU A 87 3.54 -0.17 -5.90
C LEU A 87 3.70 0.57 -7.23
N MET A 88 4.40 1.71 -7.22
CA MET A 88 4.53 2.59 -8.39
C MET A 88 5.42 2.01 -9.48
N THR A 89 6.43 1.23 -9.13
CA THR A 89 7.44 0.73 -10.07
C THR A 89 7.28 -0.74 -10.46
N GLY A 90 6.49 -1.51 -9.72
CA GLY A 90 6.40 -2.97 -9.87
C GLY A 90 7.67 -3.71 -9.47
N CYS A 91 8.62 -3.02 -8.84
CA CYS A 91 9.88 -3.58 -8.38
C CYS A 91 9.85 -3.87 -6.88
N ASN A 92 10.50 -4.95 -6.46
CA ASN A 92 10.72 -5.22 -5.05
C ASN A 92 11.65 -4.17 -4.41
N ALA A 93 11.46 -3.89 -3.11
CA ALA A 93 12.27 -2.91 -2.38
C ALA A 93 13.77 -3.22 -2.40
N ALA A 94 14.16 -4.50 -2.41
CA ALA A 94 15.54 -4.92 -2.56
C ALA A 94 16.18 -4.45 -3.87
N ARG A 95 15.41 -4.38 -4.97
CA ARG A 95 15.86 -3.93 -6.29
C ARG A 95 15.88 -2.41 -6.41
N HIS A 96 14.78 -1.73 -6.05
CA HIS A 96 14.73 -0.27 -6.18
C HIS A 96 15.53 0.46 -5.09
N ARG A 97 15.96 -0.22 -4.03
CA ARG A 97 16.82 0.30 -2.96
C ARG A 97 16.28 1.55 -2.24
N VAL A 98 15.00 1.82 -2.29
CA VAL A 98 14.32 2.73 -1.38
C VAL A 98 13.85 1.87 -0.21
N THR A 99 14.74 1.64 0.74
CA THR A 99 14.55 0.63 1.79
C THR A 99 14.11 1.21 3.14
N ASN A 100 14.17 2.55 3.29
CA ASN A 100 13.62 3.26 4.42
C ASN A 100 12.73 4.43 3.95
N TRP A 101 12.12 5.20 4.87
CA TRP A 101 11.27 6.33 4.51
C TRP A 101 12.10 7.55 4.05
N THR A 102 11.56 8.28 3.08
CA THR A 102 12.21 9.45 2.48
C THR A 102 11.59 10.75 3.02
N LEU A 103 12.38 11.85 3.09
CA LEU A 103 11.86 13.18 3.41
C LEU A 103 12.72 14.31 2.84
N GLU A 104 13.97 14.42 3.27
CA GLU A 104 14.88 15.49 2.89
C GLU A 104 15.88 15.01 1.85
N LYS A 105 16.15 15.83 0.83
CA LYS A 105 17.05 15.49 -0.27
C LYS A 105 18.45 15.15 0.24
N ASN A 106 18.98 14.02 -0.24
CA ASN A 106 20.31 13.51 0.10
C ASN A 106 20.54 13.27 1.60
N LYS A 107 19.46 13.05 2.37
CA LYS A 107 19.55 12.83 3.80
C LYS A 107 18.89 11.50 4.18
N SER A 108 19.68 10.60 4.75
CA SER A 108 19.15 9.36 5.30
C SER A 108 18.31 9.62 6.55
N THR A 109 17.24 8.84 6.69
CA THR A 109 16.38 8.79 7.87
C THR A 109 16.73 7.60 8.78
N ASP A 110 17.84 6.93 8.52
CA ASP A 110 18.31 5.80 9.31
C ASP A 110 18.66 6.21 10.74
N GLY A 111 18.35 5.31 11.66
CA GLY A 111 18.84 5.36 13.04
C GLY A 111 20.29 4.93 13.15
N GLU A 112 20.85 5.08 14.33
CA GLU A 112 22.21 4.67 14.64
C GLU A 112 22.24 3.26 15.22
N THR A 113 23.36 2.55 14.99
CA THR A 113 23.70 1.27 15.61
C THR A 113 25.18 1.24 15.92
N ASP A 114 25.58 0.62 17.01
CA ASP A 114 26.99 0.50 17.40
C ASP A 114 27.75 -0.55 16.59
N VAL A 115 27.04 -1.44 15.89
CA VAL A 115 27.59 -2.62 15.24
C VAL A 115 27.74 -2.45 13.73
N LEU A 116 26.78 -1.77 13.08
CA LEU A 116 26.67 -1.75 11.64
C LEU A 116 27.00 -0.37 11.04
N ASN A 117 27.72 -0.37 9.92
CA ASN A 117 27.68 0.71 8.93
C ASN A 117 26.57 0.38 7.96
N LEU A 118 25.53 1.21 7.94
CA LEU A 118 24.37 1.03 7.08
C LEU A 118 24.71 1.32 5.63
N PRO A 119 24.06 0.68 4.66
CA PRO A 119 24.34 0.90 3.24
C PRO A 119 23.82 2.27 2.78
N ASP A 120 24.44 2.80 1.74
CA ASP A 120 23.92 3.95 1.01
C ASP A 120 22.75 3.51 0.13
N TRP A 121 21.55 4.06 0.39
CA TRP A 121 20.31 3.68 -0.28
C TRP A 121 19.71 4.86 -1.06
N ASN A 122 18.67 4.63 -1.86
CA ASN A 122 18.04 5.65 -2.70
C ASN A 122 17.15 6.60 -1.86
N VAL A 123 17.80 7.42 -1.01
CA VAL A 123 17.16 8.36 -0.07
C VAL A 123 16.28 9.41 -0.75
N ASN A 124 16.51 9.67 -2.05
CA ASN A 124 15.71 10.59 -2.85
C ASN A 124 14.50 9.91 -3.52
N GLY A 125 14.30 8.61 -3.30
CA GLY A 125 13.13 7.87 -3.75
C GLY A 125 13.20 7.42 -5.20
N ILE A 126 12.12 7.63 -5.95
CA ILE A 126 11.99 7.20 -7.36
C ILE A 126 11.88 8.40 -8.32
N ALA A 127 12.26 8.18 -9.58
CA ALA A 127 12.13 9.13 -10.68
C ALA A 127 11.72 8.40 -11.98
N GLN A 128 11.05 9.08 -12.91
CA GLN A 128 10.79 8.53 -14.24
C GLN A 128 11.93 8.76 -15.23
N VAL A 129 12.80 9.72 -14.95
CA VAL A 129 13.95 10.06 -15.77
C VAL A 129 15.21 10.15 -14.92
N SER A 130 16.36 9.82 -15.50
CA SER A 130 17.67 9.96 -14.85
C SER A 130 18.06 11.42 -14.64
N GLY A 131 18.96 11.69 -13.70
CA GLY A 131 19.52 13.01 -13.44
C GLY A 131 19.44 13.48 -11.99
N THR A 132 18.81 12.70 -11.12
CA THR A 132 18.84 12.92 -9.67
C THR A 132 19.55 11.76 -9.00
N ASP A 133 20.64 12.06 -8.28
CA ASP A 133 21.39 11.04 -7.54
C ASP A 133 20.53 10.39 -6.46
N HIS A 134 20.90 9.19 -6.03
CA HIS A 134 20.19 8.42 -5.00
C HIS A 134 18.68 8.27 -5.27
N THR A 135 18.31 8.08 -6.57
CA THR A 135 16.95 7.71 -6.99
C THR A 135 16.98 6.44 -7.82
N PHE A 136 15.91 5.67 -7.71
CA PHE A 136 15.63 4.59 -8.66
C PHE A 136 14.83 5.11 -9.85
N VAL A 137 15.27 4.80 -11.05
CA VAL A 137 14.59 5.23 -12.28
C VAL A 137 13.69 4.13 -12.81
N GLY A 138 12.39 4.46 -12.96
CA GLY A 138 11.40 3.53 -13.48
C GLY A 138 10.12 4.22 -13.93
N THR A 139 9.45 3.64 -14.92
CA THR A 139 8.12 4.10 -15.38
C THR A 139 7.04 3.61 -14.41
N SER A 140 6.18 4.51 -13.95
CA SER A 140 5.03 4.15 -13.12
C SER A 140 3.93 3.48 -13.95
N PHE A 141 3.14 2.60 -13.33
CA PHE A 141 1.96 2.06 -14.01
C PHE A 141 0.91 3.15 -14.31
N VAL A 142 0.90 4.24 -13.54
CA VAL A 142 -0.02 5.36 -13.73
C VAL A 142 0.28 6.11 -15.02
N GLU A 143 1.56 6.28 -15.37
CA GLU A 143 1.94 6.83 -16.68
C GLU A 143 1.37 5.98 -17.81
N LEU A 144 1.48 4.65 -17.69
CA LEU A 144 0.93 3.71 -18.67
C LEU A 144 -0.61 3.77 -18.73
N LEU A 145 -1.29 3.96 -17.60
CA LEU A 145 -2.74 4.19 -17.58
C LEU A 145 -3.10 5.48 -18.32
N ARG A 146 -2.40 6.59 -18.06
CA ARG A 146 -2.60 7.89 -18.70
C ARG A 146 -2.41 7.79 -20.21
N GLU A 147 -1.32 7.17 -20.67
CA GLU A 147 -1.05 6.92 -22.09
C GLU A 147 -2.12 6.07 -22.78
N ASN A 148 -2.84 5.25 -22.00
CA ASN A 148 -3.94 4.42 -22.46
C ASN A 148 -5.32 5.04 -22.24
N GLY A 149 -5.39 6.35 -22.00
CA GLY A 149 -6.62 7.14 -22.02
C GLY A 149 -7.39 7.16 -20.69
N TYR A 150 -6.74 6.81 -19.57
CA TYR A 150 -7.30 7.04 -18.25
C TYR A 150 -7.08 8.48 -17.81
N HIS A 151 -8.10 9.10 -17.20
CA HIS A 151 -7.90 10.30 -16.41
C HIS A 151 -7.40 9.91 -15.01
N THR A 152 -6.22 10.41 -14.63
CA THR A 152 -5.47 9.92 -13.47
C THR A 152 -5.46 10.94 -12.34
N ILE A 153 -5.93 10.52 -11.15
CA ILE A 153 -6.15 11.38 -9.99
C ILE A 153 -5.38 10.82 -8.79
N HIS A 154 -4.53 11.64 -8.19
CA HIS A 154 -3.90 11.41 -6.91
C HIS A 154 -4.60 12.24 -5.83
N CYS A 155 -4.90 11.63 -4.68
CA CYS A 155 -5.45 12.33 -3.52
C CYS A 155 -4.83 11.81 -2.22
N GLY A 156 -4.14 12.69 -1.49
CA GLY A 156 -3.55 12.41 -0.19
C GLY A 156 -2.04 12.15 -0.22
N LYS A 157 -1.56 11.17 0.53
CA LYS A 157 -0.14 10.85 0.73
C LYS A 157 0.51 10.26 -0.53
N ALA A 158 1.62 10.86 -0.97
CA ALA A 158 2.48 10.33 -2.05
C ALA A 158 3.66 9.52 -1.48
N HIS A 159 4.64 10.18 -0.90
CA HIS A 159 5.78 9.59 -0.18
C HIS A 159 6.67 8.68 -1.07
N TRP A 160 6.94 9.12 -2.31
CA TRP A 160 7.78 8.39 -3.28
C TRP A 160 9.19 8.95 -3.42
N GLY A 161 9.48 10.07 -2.77
CA GLY A 161 10.79 10.70 -2.80
C GLY A 161 10.87 11.92 -1.90
N ALA A 162 12.09 12.42 -1.77
CA ALA A 162 12.42 13.55 -0.91
C ALA A 162 11.98 14.89 -1.50
N ILE A 163 11.92 15.93 -0.66
CA ILE A 163 11.70 17.32 -1.05
C ILE A 163 12.72 17.73 -2.12
N ASP A 164 12.34 18.54 -3.10
CA ASP A 164 13.14 18.97 -4.24
C ASP A 164 13.70 17.81 -5.11
N THR A 165 12.98 16.68 -5.13
CA THR A 165 13.28 15.56 -6.04
C THR A 165 12.06 15.20 -6.89
N PRO A 166 12.21 14.44 -7.99
CA PRO A 166 11.06 14.06 -8.81
C PRO A 166 9.95 13.34 -8.05
N GLY A 167 10.29 12.51 -7.04
CA GLY A 167 9.35 11.75 -6.23
C GLY A 167 8.45 12.58 -5.30
N GLU A 168 8.72 13.87 -5.16
CA GLU A 168 7.87 14.79 -4.38
C GLU A 168 6.51 15.03 -5.04
N ASN A 169 6.47 15.13 -6.38
CA ASN A 169 5.28 15.55 -7.09
C ASN A 169 4.63 14.40 -7.88
N PRO A 170 3.42 13.96 -7.50
CA PRO A 170 2.67 12.93 -8.22
C PRO A 170 2.50 13.19 -9.72
N CYS A 171 2.42 14.43 -10.15
CA CYS A 171 2.29 14.74 -11.57
C CYS A 171 3.50 14.29 -12.41
N HIS A 172 4.66 14.09 -11.79
CA HIS A 172 5.83 13.53 -12.49
C HIS A 172 5.70 12.02 -12.78
N PHE A 173 4.68 11.36 -12.23
CA PHE A 173 4.45 9.92 -12.35
C PHE A 173 3.16 9.57 -13.10
N GLY A 174 2.65 10.50 -13.93
CA GLY A 174 1.50 10.26 -14.79
C GLY A 174 0.16 10.66 -14.18
N PHE A 175 0.12 11.26 -12.99
CA PHE A 175 -1.12 11.84 -12.48
C PHE A 175 -1.41 13.20 -13.13
N GLU A 176 -2.62 13.38 -13.65
CA GLU A 176 -3.08 14.64 -14.23
C GLU A 176 -3.63 15.59 -13.15
N THR A 177 -4.13 15.02 -12.06
CA THR A 177 -4.60 15.78 -10.89
C THR A 177 -3.85 15.31 -9.65
N ASN A 178 -3.25 16.26 -8.92
CA ASN A 178 -2.65 16.03 -7.60
C ASN A 178 -3.40 16.82 -6.53
N ILE A 179 -3.96 16.14 -5.56
CA ILE A 179 -4.62 16.69 -4.39
C ILE A 179 -3.77 16.34 -3.17
N CYS A 180 -3.09 17.32 -2.59
CA CYS A 180 -2.32 17.22 -1.35
C CYS A 180 -1.12 16.24 -1.38
N GLY A 181 -0.76 15.66 -2.53
CA GLY A 181 0.40 14.78 -2.62
C GLY A 181 1.71 15.55 -2.62
N HIS A 182 2.62 15.17 -1.71
CA HIS A 182 3.96 15.76 -1.57
C HIS A 182 4.96 14.75 -0.96
N ALA A 183 6.18 15.21 -0.67
CA ALA A 183 7.26 14.35 -0.17
C ALA A 183 7.00 13.74 1.22
N ALA A 184 6.27 14.42 2.10
CA ALA A 184 6.11 13.97 3.47
C ALA A 184 5.25 12.71 3.60
N GLY A 185 5.71 11.81 4.45
CA GLY A 185 5.06 10.52 4.71
C GLY A 185 4.01 10.52 5.81
N GLY A 186 3.75 11.67 6.41
CA GLY A 186 2.74 11.89 7.43
C GLY A 186 2.18 13.30 7.31
N LEU A 187 1.43 13.73 8.31
CA LEU A 187 0.87 15.07 8.38
C LEU A 187 1.19 15.73 9.73
N ALA A 188 1.22 17.08 9.74
CA ALA A 188 1.47 17.82 10.98
C ALA A 188 0.29 17.72 11.95
N THR A 189 -0.95 17.74 11.44
CA THR A 189 -2.20 17.61 12.17
C THR A 189 -3.36 17.37 11.21
N TYR A 190 -4.40 16.66 11.68
CA TYR A 190 -5.66 16.50 10.94
C TYR A 190 -6.62 17.69 11.12
N LEU A 191 -6.29 18.64 11.99
CA LEU A 191 -7.21 19.69 12.42
C LEU A 191 -7.14 20.91 11.51
N SER A 192 -8.29 21.29 10.95
CA SER A 192 -8.44 22.54 10.20
C SER A 192 -8.23 23.78 11.05
N GLU A 193 -8.49 23.70 12.37
CA GLU A 193 -8.24 24.75 13.35
C GLU A 193 -6.76 25.08 13.51
N GLN A 194 -5.88 24.16 13.13
CA GLN A 194 -4.43 24.32 13.06
C GLN A 194 -3.95 24.48 11.61
N ASN A 195 -4.86 24.81 10.68
CA ASN A 195 -4.59 25.00 9.25
C ASN A 195 -3.79 23.82 8.64
N TYR A 196 -4.03 22.59 9.13
CA TYR A 196 -3.29 21.37 8.73
C TYR A 196 -1.76 21.52 8.77
N GLY A 197 -1.24 22.31 9.72
CA GLY A 197 0.19 22.53 9.92
C GLY A 197 0.74 23.81 9.31
N HIS A 198 -0.10 24.80 9.02
CA HIS A 198 0.34 26.14 8.56
C HIS A 198 0.07 27.22 9.59
N ASP A 199 0.89 28.26 9.57
CA ASP A 199 0.65 29.48 10.34
C ASP A 199 -0.48 30.36 9.70
N GLU A 200 -0.84 31.43 10.37
CA GLU A 200 -1.87 32.39 9.89
C GLU A 200 -1.49 33.07 8.56
N LYS A 201 -0.22 33.05 8.17
CA LYS A 201 0.28 33.64 6.91
C LYS A 201 0.36 32.60 5.79
N GLY A 202 0.05 31.34 6.08
CA GLY A 202 0.11 30.25 5.13
C GLY A 202 1.50 29.61 4.99
N ASN A 203 2.45 29.90 5.90
CA ASN A 203 3.74 29.21 5.87
C ASN A 203 3.62 27.87 6.60
N PRO A 204 4.26 26.81 6.09
CA PRO A 204 4.29 25.53 6.77
C PRO A 204 5.05 25.66 8.10
N THR A 205 4.47 25.13 9.18
CA THR A 205 5.11 25.06 10.52
C THR A 205 5.99 23.84 10.68
N SER A 206 5.87 22.89 9.78
CA SER A 206 6.72 21.70 9.70
C SER A 206 6.76 21.17 8.26
N LEU A 207 7.72 20.29 7.95
CA LEU A 207 7.78 19.58 6.66
C LEU A 207 6.59 18.64 6.41
N MET A 208 5.78 18.39 7.45
CA MET A 208 4.58 17.55 7.40
C MET A 208 3.28 18.34 7.18
N ALA A 209 3.34 19.65 6.92
CA ALA A 209 2.17 20.46 6.64
C ALA A 209 1.50 20.02 5.32
N ILE A 210 0.17 19.83 5.32
CA ILE A 210 -0.57 19.38 4.12
C ILE A 210 -0.84 20.56 3.20
N PRO A 211 -0.34 20.57 1.94
CA PRO A 211 -0.61 21.63 0.99
C PRO A 211 -2.02 21.51 0.36
N GLY A 212 -2.57 22.61 -0.14
CA GLY A 212 -3.73 22.61 -1.06
C GLY A 212 -5.09 22.48 -0.38
N LEU A 213 -5.18 22.63 0.94
CA LEU A 213 -6.44 22.60 1.69
C LEU A 213 -6.79 23.95 2.35
N GLU A 214 -6.26 25.07 1.85
CA GLU A 214 -6.40 26.39 2.45
C GLU A 214 -7.85 26.81 2.65
N HIS A 215 -8.74 26.41 1.75
CA HIS A 215 -10.18 26.74 1.82
C HIS A 215 -10.96 25.99 2.89
N TYR A 216 -10.35 24.99 3.53
CA TYR A 216 -10.89 24.30 4.70
C TYR A 216 -10.34 24.82 6.04
N TRP A 217 -9.35 25.72 6.04
CA TRP A 217 -8.78 26.24 7.27
C TRP A 217 -9.85 26.90 8.15
N GLN A 218 -9.80 26.65 9.45
CA GLN A 218 -10.71 27.16 10.47
C GLN A 218 -12.20 26.78 10.26
N THR A 219 -12.48 25.74 9.47
CA THR A 219 -13.88 25.32 9.20
C THR A 219 -14.40 24.23 10.11
N GLY A 220 -13.54 23.58 10.91
CA GLY A 220 -13.88 22.36 11.65
C GLY A 220 -13.84 21.08 10.79
N THR A 221 -13.44 21.18 9.51
CA THR A 221 -13.35 20.00 8.63
C THR A 221 -12.08 19.20 8.93
N PHE A 222 -12.21 17.94 9.25
CA PHE A 222 -11.08 17.04 9.52
C PHE A 222 -10.34 16.70 8.21
N ALA A 223 -9.00 16.52 8.24
CA ALA A 223 -8.22 16.32 7.01
C ALA A 223 -8.72 15.13 6.16
N THR A 224 -9.08 14.01 6.79
CA THR A 224 -9.65 12.85 6.10
C THR A 224 -10.94 13.20 5.35
N GLU A 225 -11.79 14.04 5.96
CA GLU A 225 -13.02 14.53 5.34
C GLU A 225 -12.73 15.50 4.18
N ALA A 226 -11.79 16.45 4.38
CA ALA A 226 -11.39 17.41 3.35
C ALA A 226 -10.86 16.68 2.10
N LEU A 227 -9.96 15.71 2.28
CA LEU A 227 -9.44 14.89 1.19
C LEU A 227 -10.56 14.14 0.46
N THR A 228 -11.52 13.57 1.20
CA THR A 228 -12.67 12.88 0.61
C THR A 228 -13.51 13.82 -0.24
N GLN A 229 -13.81 15.02 0.27
CA GLN A 229 -14.57 16.01 -0.47
C GLN A 229 -13.85 16.45 -1.75
N GLU A 230 -12.53 16.65 -1.70
CA GLU A 230 -11.74 16.99 -2.90
C GLU A 230 -11.69 15.83 -3.90
N ALA A 231 -11.55 14.57 -3.43
CA ALA A 231 -11.62 13.42 -4.29
C ALA A 231 -12.97 13.32 -5.02
N LEU A 232 -14.09 13.53 -4.33
CA LEU A 232 -15.42 13.54 -4.93
C LEU A 232 -15.58 14.64 -5.98
N LYS A 233 -15.06 15.85 -5.73
CA LYS A 233 -15.04 16.96 -6.72
C LYS A 233 -14.19 16.59 -7.95
N ALA A 234 -13.08 15.87 -7.75
CA ALA A 234 -12.24 15.41 -8.85
C ALA A 234 -12.94 14.31 -9.68
N LEU A 235 -13.68 13.41 -9.02
CA LEU A 235 -14.51 12.40 -9.70
C LEU A 235 -15.65 13.02 -10.51
N ASP A 236 -16.31 14.10 -10.00
CA ASP A 236 -17.31 14.84 -10.77
C ASP A 236 -16.72 15.41 -12.07
N LYS A 237 -15.49 15.96 -12.01
CA LYS A 237 -14.76 16.44 -13.19
C LYS A 237 -14.38 15.29 -14.13
N ALA A 238 -13.85 14.20 -13.60
CA ALA A 238 -13.46 13.04 -14.40
C ALA A 238 -14.64 12.44 -15.17
N LYS A 239 -15.82 12.34 -14.52
CA LYS A 239 -17.05 11.88 -15.17
C LYS A 239 -17.43 12.75 -16.37
N ALA A 240 -17.22 14.08 -16.28
CA ALA A 240 -17.52 15.00 -17.37
C ALA A 240 -16.63 14.82 -18.62
N TYR A 241 -15.44 14.22 -18.47
CA TYR A 241 -14.55 13.92 -19.61
C TYR A 241 -14.97 12.69 -20.42
N ASN A 242 -15.91 11.88 -19.92
CA ASN A 242 -16.34 10.63 -20.55
C ASN A 242 -15.17 9.68 -20.88
N GLN A 243 -14.20 9.64 -19.98
CA GLN A 243 -13.02 8.76 -19.99
C GLN A 243 -13.04 7.85 -18.76
N PRO A 244 -12.44 6.65 -18.82
CA PRO A 244 -12.20 5.89 -17.59
C PRO A 244 -11.28 6.67 -16.68
N PHE A 245 -11.50 6.60 -15.37
CA PHE A 245 -10.61 7.24 -14.39
C PHE A 245 -9.85 6.21 -13.56
N TYR A 246 -8.67 6.62 -13.12
CA TYR A 246 -7.92 5.99 -12.06
C TYR A 246 -7.82 6.97 -10.89
N LEU A 247 -8.36 6.60 -9.73
CA LEU A 247 -8.22 7.34 -8.49
C LEU A 247 -7.29 6.59 -7.53
N TYR A 248 -6.16 7.19 -7.20
CA TYR A 248 -5.33 6.77 -6.07
C TYR A 248 -5.75 7.59 -4.84
N MET A 249 -6.69 7.02 -4.05
CA MET A 249 -7.10 7.57 -2.77
C MET A 249 -6.18 7.06 -1.69
N SER A 250 -5.18 7.84 -1.35
CA SER A 250 -4.10 7.50 -0.43
C SER A 250 -4.23 8.34 0.84
N HIS A 251 -4.97 7.83 1.81
CA HIS A 251 -5.18 8.56 3.06
C HIS A 251 -3.89 8.71 3.88
N TYR A 252 -3.79 9.81 4.65
CA TYR A 252 -2.86 9.91 5.78
C TYR A 252 -3.38 9.15 7.01
N ALA A 253 -4.72 8.92 7.11
CA ALA A 253 -5.28 8.11 8.17
C ALA A 253 -4.82 6.63 7.97
N ILE A 254 -4.43 5.97 9.05
CA ILE A 254 -4.56 6.33 10.45
C ILE A 254 -3.18 6.66 11.10
N HIS A 255 -2.28 7.24 10.32
CA HIS A 255 -0.94 7.65 10.76
C HIS A 255 -1.01 8.73 11.87
N ILE A 256 -0.01 8.78 12.72
CA ILE A 256 0.16 9.84 13.73
C ILE A 256 0.27 11.23 13.07
N PRO A 257 -0.14 12.31 13.79
CA PRO A 257 -0.67 12.36 15.15
C PRO A 257 -2.07 11.75 15.26
N ILE A 258 -2.43 11.27 16.47
CA ILE A 258 -3.75 10.69 16.71
C ILE A 258 -4.69 11.83 17.18
N ASP A 259 -5.10 12.64 16.22
CA ASP A 259 -6.08 13.71 16.46
C ASP A 259 -7.51 13.15 16.55
N LYS A 260 -8.38 13.88 17.27
CA LYS A 260 -9.78 13.46 17.48
C LYS A 260 -10.64 13.85 16.28
N ASP A 261 -11.14 12.87 15.54
CA ASP A 261 -12.23 13.14 14.60
C ASP A 261 -13.55 13.27 15.38
N MET A 262 -13.97 14.50 15.62
CA MET A 262 -15.14 14.80 16.44
C MET A 262 -16.46 14.27 15.87
N ARG A 263 -16.51 13.89 14.60
CA ARG A 263 -17.68 13.24 13.99
C ARG A 263 -17.97 11.87 14.64
N PHE A 264 -16.94 11.20 15.18
CA PHE A 264 -17.02 9.84 15.72
C PHE A 264 -16.50 9.71 17.15
N PHE A 265 -15.63 10.62 17.63
CA PHE A 265 -14.93 10.52 18.90
C PHE A 265 -15.87 10.27 20.09
N GLU A 266 -16.93 11.07 20.23
CA GLU A 266 -17.83 10.97 21.38
C GLU A 266 -18.56 9.62 21.46
N LYS A 267 -18.86 8.99 20.33
CA LYS A 267 -19.44 7.64 20.28
C LYS A 267 -18.53 6.60 20.95
N TYR A 268 -17.23 6.67 20.68
CA TYR A 268 -16.25 5.75 21.26
C TYR A 268 -15.99 6.07 22.75
N LYS A 269 -16.08 7.33 23.14
CA LYS A 269 -16.06 7.70 24.57
C LYS A 269 -17.23 7.09 25.33
N GLN A 270 -18.43 7.11 24.75
CA GLN A 270 -19.62 6.51 25.34
C GLN A 270 -19.55 4.96 25.42
N LYS A 271 -18.74 4.32 24.56
CA LYS A 271 -18.39 2.90 24.65
C LYS A 271 -17.37 2.59 25.76
N GLY A 272 -16.86 3.61 26.47
CA GLY A 272 -15.95 3.45 27.62
C GLY A 272 -14.46 3.44 27.23
N LEU A 273 -14.09 3.80 26.02
CA LEU A 273 -12.67 3.90 25.62
C LEU A 273 -12.01 5.12 26.28
N SER A 274 -10.70 5.03 26.55
CA SER A 274 -9.87 6.19 26.93
C SER A 274 -9.88 7.25 25.81
N ASP A 275 -9.42 8.46 26.11
CA ASP A 275 -9.34 9.53 25.10
C ASP A 275 -8.47 9.15 23.92
N LYS A 276 -7.32 8.50 24.16
CA LYS A 276 -6.41 8.07 23.11
C LYS A 276 -7.01 6.96 22.23
N GLU A 277 -7.61 5.97 22.86
CA GLU A 277 -8.25 4.86 22.13
C GLU A 277 -9.50 5.30 21.38
N ALA A 278 -10.27 6.25 21.93
CA ALA A 278 -11.42 6.84 21.23
C ALA A 278 -10.97 7.72 20.04
N ALA A 279 -9.86 8.47 20.18
CA ALA A 279 -9.27 9.23 19.08
C ALA A 279 -8.81 8.28 17.96
N TYR A 280 -8.07 7.23 18.31
CA TYR A 280 -7.63 6.22 17.34
C TYR A 280 -8.82 5.56 16.60
N ALA A 281 -9.84 5.12 17.33
CA ALA A 281 -11.05 4.56 16.75
C ALA A 281 -11.80 5.55 15.86
N SER A 282 -11.77 6.85 16.19
CA SER A 282 -12.39 7.88 15.36
C SER A 282 -11.68 8.09 14.02
N LEU A 283 -10.34 7.95 13.98
CA LEU A 283 -9.58 7.97 12.72
C LEU A 283 -9.95 6.80 11.82
N ILE A 284 -10.07 5.59 12.39
CA ILE A 284 -10.46 4.38 11.66
C ILE A 284 -11.85 4.56 11.04
N GLU A 285 -12.84 5.03 11.81
CA GLU A 285 -14.19 5.23 11.31
C GLU A 285 -14.27 6.39 10.30
N GLY A 286 -13.47 7.45 10.48
CA GLY A 286 -13.36 8.54 9.51
C GLY A 286 -12.82 8.06 8.14
N MET A 287 -11.85 7.16 8.16
CA MET A 287 -11.32 6.50 6.96
C MET A 287 -12.38 5.60 6.30
N ASP A 288 -13.07 4.76 7.10
CA ASP A 288 -14.15 3.90 6.60
C ASP A 288 -15.30 4.72 5.99
N LYS A 289 -15.66 5.86 6.62
CA LYS A 289 -16.66 6.77 6.05
C LYS A 289 -16.22 7.32 4.69
N SER A 290 -14.94 7.66 4.51
CA SER A 290 -14.42 8.09 3.22
C SER A 290 -14.62 7.03 2.13
N LEU A 291 -14.34 5.77 2.44
CA LEU A 291 -14.62 4.64 1.54
C LEU A 291 -16.11 4.59 1.19
N GLY A 292 -16.99 4.75 2.19
CA GLY A 292 -18.44 4.78 2.01
C GLY A 292 -18.89 5.93 1.10
N ASP A 293 -18.39 7.13 1.32
CA ASP A 293 -18.77 8.31 0.53
C ASP A 293 -18.38 8.15 -0.96
N ILE A 294 -17.22 7.53 -1.24
CA ILE A 294 -16.78 7.20 -2.60
C ILE A 294 -17.70 6.13 -3.21
N MET A 295 -18.02 5.07 -2.48
CA MET A 295 -18.95 4.03 -2.96
C MET A 295 -20.36 4.57 -3.22
N ASP A 296 -20.85 5.47 -2.37
CA ASP A 296 -22.14 6.14 -2.55
C ASP A 296 -22.14 7.07 -3.77
N TRP A 297 -21.02 7.78 -4.00
CA TRP A 297 -20.84 8.58 -5.21
C TRP A 297 -20.91 7.70 -6.47
N LEU A 298 -20.25 6.55 -6.46
CA LEU A 298 -20.28 5.62 -7.60
C LEU A 298 -21.71 5.13 -7.90
N GLU A 299 -22.46 4.73 -6.87
CA GLU A 299 -23.85 4.28 -7.02
C GLU A 299 -24.76 5.41 -7.54
N LYS A 300 -24.69 6.58 -6.90
CA LYS A 300 -25.47 7.75 -7.30
C LYS A 300 -25.20 8.21 -8.74
N ASN A 301 -23.99 8.01 -9.21
CA ASN A 301 -23.55 8.44 -10.53
C ASN A 301 -23.67 7.35 -11.61
N GLY A 302 -24.09 6.13 -11.26
CA GLY A 302 -24.24 5.01 -12.18
C GLY A 302 -22.89 4.44 -12.66
N GLU A 303 -21.82 4.63 -11.86
CA GLU A 303 -20.48 4.14 -12.19
C GLU A 303 -20.10 2.88 -11.39
N ALA A 304 -20.91 2.46 -10.41
CA ALA A 304 -20.58 1.35 -9.51
C ALA A 304 -20.33 0.04 -10.27
N ASP A 305 -21.17 -0.30 -11.26
CA ASP A 305 -21.05 -1.54 -12.04
C ASP A 305 -19.84 -1.56 -12.99
N ASN A 306 -19.21 -0.40 -13.23
CA ASN A 306 -18.03 -0.27 -14.10
C ASN A 306 -16.78 0.21 -13.32
N THR A 307 -16.75 0.07 -12.00
CA THR A 307 -15.62 0.51 -11.19
C THR A 307 -15.04 -0.64 -10.36
N ILE A 308 -13.73 -0.81 -10.47
CA ILE A 308 -12.94 -1.73 -9.63
C ILE A 308 -12.46 -0.95 -8.41
N ILE A 309 -12.63 -1.51 -7.22
CA ILE A 309 -12.09 -0.94 -5.98
C ILE A 309 -11.10 -1.93 -5.37
N LEU A 310 -9.85 -1.48 -5.18
CA LEU A 310 -8.81 -2.18 -4.44
C LEU A 310 -8.58 -1.42 -3.14
N PHE A 311 -8.73 -2.08 -2.01
CA PHE A 311 -8.47 -1.56 -0.66
C PHE A 311 -7.29 -2.31 -0.05
N MET A 312 -6.31 -1.60 0.54
CA MET A 312 -5.19 -2.22 1.25
C MET A 312 -4.57 -1.25 2.27
N GLY A 313 -3.92 -1.78 3.33
CA GLY A 313 -2.95 -1.07 4.15
C GLY A 313 -1.58 -0.96 3.46
N ASP A 314 -0.77 0.03 3.80
CA ASP A 314 0.57 0.20 3.18
C ASP A 314 1.70 -0.45 3.99
N ASN A 315 1.51 -0.63 5.28
CA ASN A 315 2.37 -1.37 6.21
C ASN A 315 1.60 -1.66 7.49
N GLY A 316 2.11 -2.56 8.30
CA GLY A 316 1.49 -2.92 9.57
C GLY A 316 1.20 -1.73 10.49
N GLY A 317 0.17 -1.87 11.33
CA GLY A 317 -0.27 -0.83 12.24
C GLY A 317 0.86 -0.30 13.10
N TYR A 318 0.87 1.02 13.28
CA TYR A 318 1.86 1.72 14.08
C TYR A 318 1.71 1.36 15.55
N ALA A 319 2.75 0.77 16.10
CA ALA A 319 2.71 0.17 17.42
C ALA A 319 3.83 0.67 18.32
N SER A 320 4.37 1.84 18.04
CA SER A 320 5.52 2.36 18.79
C SER A 320 5.19 2.70 20.24
N GLY A 321 6.22 2.72 21.07
CA GLY A 321 6.17 3.19 22.45
C GLY A 321 5.98 4.71 22.60
N SER A 322 5.55 5.41 21.55
CA SER A 322 5.43 6.88 21.49
C SER A 322 4.37 7.47 22.42
N GLY A 323 3.57 6.63 23.09
CA GLY A 323 2.53 7.10 24.02
C GLY A 323 1.28 7.65 23.32
N TRP A 324 1.11 7.42 22.01
CA TRP A 324 -0.08 7.78 21.26
C TRP A 324 -1.29 6.95 21.64
N ARG A 325 -1.10 5.73 22.16
CA ARG A 325 -2.12 4.78 22.56
C ARG A 325 -1.94 4.36 24.02
N ASP A 326 -3.02 3.92 24.65
CA ASP A 326 -3.03 3.36 26.01
C ASP A 326 -3.02 1.82 26.01
N GLU A 327 -3.36 1.19 24.89
CA GLU A 327 -3.30 -0.26 24.72
C GLU A 327 -1.85 -0.79 24.74
N PRO A 328 -1.65 -2.05 25.10
CA PRO A 328 -0.34 -2.69 24.93
C PRO A 328 0.15 -2.57 23.48
N LEU A 329 1.47 -2.49 23.31
CA LEU A 329 2.09 -2.39 22.00
C LEU A 329 1.61 -3.53 21.08
N PHE A 330 1.39 -3.20 19.80
CA PHE A 330 1.09 -4.13 18.71
C PHE A 330 -0.30 -4.78 18.73
N THR A 331 -1.22 -4.35 19.59
CA THR A 331 -2.57 -4.94 19.69
C THR A 331 -3.40 -4.76 18.43
N GLN A 332 -3.18 -3.68 17.68
CA GLN A 332 -3.85 -3.45 16.39
C GLN A 332 -3.53 -4.50 15.33
N ASN A 333 -2.46 -5.27 15.51
CA ASN A 333 -2.07 -6.33 14.57
C ASN A 333 -2.39 -7.74 15.09
N TYR A 334 -2.91 -7.87 16.33
CA TYR A 334 -3.18 -9.16 16.94
C TYR A 334 -4.00 -10.10 16.01
N PRO A 335 -3.66 -11.41 15.85
CA PRO A 335 -2.66 -12.18 16.61
C PRO A 335 -1.24 -12.08 16.04
N LEU A 336 -1.00 -11.30 15.00
CA LEU A 336 0.29 -11.13 14.36
C LEU A 336 1.28 -10.49 15.34
N THR A 337 2.54 -10.90 15.28
CA THR A 337 3.59 -10.31 16.11
C THR A 337 4.06 -8.99 15.55
N ALA A 338 4.28 -8.03 16.43
CA ALA A 338 4.82 -6.69 16.15
C ALA A 338 3.92 -5.82 15.25
N GLY A 339 4.49 -4.84 14.55
CA GLY A 339 3.82 -3.87 13.70
C GLY A 339 4.79 -3.17 12.78
N LYS A 340 4.47 -1.95 12.34
CA LYS A 340 5.26 -1.13 11.43
C LYS A 340 6.76 -1.21 11.74
N GLY A 341 7.60 -1.36 10.71
CA GLY A 341 9.05 -1.48 10.81
C GLY A 341 9.55 -2.90 11.10
N SER A 342 8.67 -3.85 11.44
CA SER A 342 9.05 -5.21 11.81
C SER A 342 9.06 -6.17 10.62
N ALA A 343 9.99 -7.12 10.66
CA ALA A 343 10.03 -8.24 9.73
C ALA A 343 8.98 -9.34 10.03
N TYR A 344 8.34 -9.29 11.22
CA TYR A 344 7.27 -10.22 11.55
C TYR A 344 5.97 -9.89 10.82
N GLU A 345 5.02 -10.84 10.82
CA GLU A 345 3.74 -10.73 10.10
C GLU A 345 3.01 -9.42 10.42
N GLY A 346 3.03 -8.95 11.68
CA GLY A 346 2.37 -7.70 12.07
C GLY A 346 2.93 -6.44 11.42
N GLY A 347 4.14 -6.50 10.87
CA GLY A 347 4.76 -5.35 10.16
C GLY A 347 4.52 -5.34 8.66
N ILE A 348 4.20 -6.50 8.08
CA ILE A 348 4.21 -6.70 6.62
C ILE A 348 2.91 -7.28 6.04
N ARG A 349 2.01 -7.81 6.87
CA ARG A 349 0.75 -8.43 6.43
C ARG A 349 -0.41 -7.49 6.63
N GLU A 350 -1.12 -7.19 5.52
CA GLU A 350 -2.05 -6.10 5.42
C GLU A 350 -3.49 -6.57 5.20
N PRO A 351 -4.50 -5.82 5.71
CA PRO A 351 -5.88 -6.03 5.29
C PRO A 351 -6.06 -5.63 3.83
N MET A 352 -6.68 -6.51 3.03
CA MET A 352 -6.93 -6.24 1.61
C MET A 352 -8.29 -6.74 1.17
N ILE A 353 -9.00 -5.94 0.37
CA ILE A 353 -10.28 -6.27 -0.24
C ILE A 353 -10.28 -5.79 -1.68
N VAL A 354 -10.77 -6.62 -2.61
CA VAL A 354 -10.95 -6.21 -4.02
C VAL A 354 -12.39 -6.48 -4.45
N ALA A 355 -13.08 -5.43 -4.89
CA ALA A 355 -14.36 -5.55 -5.58
C ALA A 355 -14.17 -5.27 -7.08
N TRP A 356 -14.57 -6.22 -7.91
CA TRP A 356 -14.57 -6.11 -9.36
C TRP A 356 -15.90 -6.66 -9.89
N PRO A 357 -16.86 -5.76 -10.16
CA PRO A 357 -18.20 -6.16 -10.61
C PRO A 357 -18.13 -7.10 -11.81
N HIS A 358 -19.00 -8.12 -11.83
CA HIS A 358 -19.12 -9.13 -12.86
C HIS A 358 -17.91 -10.08 -13.03
N VAL A 359 -16.79 -9.85 -12.32
CA VAL A 359 -15.57 -10.66 -12.38
C VAL A 359 -15.32 -11.40 -11.08
N VAL A 360 -15.27 -10.66 -9.95
CA VAL A 360 -15.07 -11.26 -8.64
C VAL A 360 -16.38 -11.82 -8.11
N LYS A 361 -16.36 -13.05 -7.60
CA LYS A 361 -17.51 -13.62 -6.89
C LYS A 361 -17.69 -12.90 -5.54
N PRO A 362 -18.81 -12.21 -5.31
CA PRO A 362 -19.05 -11.45 -4.10
C PRO A 362 -18.99 -12.28 -2.82
N GLY A 363 -18.45 -11.68 -1.75
CA GLY A 363 -18.39 -12.28 -0.41
C GLY A 363 -17.41 -13.45 -0.30
N THR A 364 -16.46 -13.57 -1.22
CA THR A 364 -15.44 -14.63 -1.18
C THR A 364 -14.20 -14.23 -0.38
N ARG A 365 -13.41 -15.23 -0.03
CA ARG A 365 -12.15 -15.09 0.71
C ARG A 365 -11.05 -15.85 -0.02
N CYS A 366 -9.87 -15.24 -0.11
CA CYS A 366 -8.67 -15.81 -0.71
C CYS A 366 -7.57 -15.89 0.37
N ASP A 367 -6.97 -17.07 0.53
CA ASP A 367 -5.87 -17.34 1.45
C ASP A 367 -4.50 -17.45 0.73
N LYS A 368 -4.46 -17.13 -0.55
CA LYS A 368 -3.22 -17.10 -1.32
C LYS A 368 -2.48 -15.80 -1.07
N TYR A 369 -1.14 -15.87 -1.03
CA TYR A 369 -0.33 -14.71 -0.75
C TYR A 369 0.03 -13.92 -2.02
N LEU A 370 0.13 -12.63 -1.85
CA LEU A 370 0.55 -11.66 -2.86
C LEU A 370 1.38 -10.54 -2.22
N MET A 371 2.10 -9.79 -3.04
CA MET A 371 2.96 -8.70 -2.61
C MET A 371 2.55 -7.39 -3.28
N ILE A 372 2.90 -6.26 -2.68
CA ILE A 372 2.49 -4.93 -3.16
C ILE A 372 2.93 -4.65 -4.61
N GLU A 373 4.10 -5.12 -5.05
CA GLU A 373 4.55 -4.98 -6.44
C GLU A 373 3.66 -5.69 -7.46
N ASP A 374 2.83 -6.65 -7.03
CA ASP A 374 1.87 -7.37 -7.88
C ASP A 374 0.73 -6.48 -8.38
N TYR A 375 0.47 -5.36 -7.69
CA TYR A 375 -0.52 -4.39 -8.12
C TYR A 375 -0.19 -3.76 -9.47
N TYR A 376 1.09 -3.56 -9.76
CA TYR A 376 1.55 -2.97 -11.03
C TYR A 376 1.03 -3.76 -12.25
N PRO A 377 1.41 -5.03 -12.46
CA PRO A 377 0.88 -5.80 -13.59
C PRO A 377 -0.63 -6.11 -13.47
N THR A 378 -1.16 -6.20 -12.25
CA THR A 378 -2.59 -6.49 -12.04
C THR A 378 -3.47 -5.33 -12.49
N ILE A 379 -3.15 -4.09 -12.10
CA ILE A 379 -3.92 -2.90 -12.49
C ILE A 379 -3.85 -2.70 -14.00
N LEU A 380 -2.69 -2.92 -14.63
CA LEU A 380 -2.55 -2.85 -16.07
C LEU A 380 -3.39 -3.93 -16.78
N GLU A 381 -3.41 -5.16 -16.27
CA GLU A 381 -4.27 -6.24 -16.80
C GLU A 381 -5.75 -5.91 -16.63
N MET A 382 -6.18 -5.36 -15.46
CA MET A 382 -7.55 -4.90 -15.23
C MET A 382 -7.96 -3.80 -16.22
N ALA A 383 -7.03 -2.90 -16.57
CA ALA A 383 -7.22 -1.85 -17.57
C ALA A 383 -7.19 -2.36 -19.02
N GLY A 384 -6.91 -3.64 -19.24
CA GLY A 384 -6.76 -4.23 -20.56
C GLY A 384 -5.45 -3.87 -21.27
N ILE A 385 -4.44 -3.38 -20.54
CA ILE A 385 -3.12 -3.01 -21.05
C ILE A 385 -2.18 -4.21 -20.90
N LYS A 386 -1.87 -4.87 -22.02
CA LYS A 386 -1.05 -6.10 -22.03
C LYS A 386 0.35 -5.89 -22.57
N ASP A 387 0.48 -5.03 -23.59
CA ASP A 387 1.74 -4.76 -24.26
C ASP A 387 2.30 -3.41 -23.77
N TYR A 388 3.17 -3.46 -22.79
CA TYR A 388 3.88 -2.30 -22.26
C TYR A 388 5.37 -2.59 -22.09
N HIS A 389 6.19 -1.55 -22.17
CA HIS A 389 7.62 -1.63 -21.97
C HIS A 389 8.06 -0.65 -20.90
N THR A 390 8.92 -1.12 -20.01
CA THR A 390 9.49 -0.31 -18.93
C THR A 390 11.01 -0.44 -18.91
N PRO A 391 11.76 0.60 -18.51
CA PRO A 391 13.19 0.51 -18.37
C PRO A 391 13.62 -0.43 -17.23
N GLN A 392 12.76 -0.56 -16.20
CA GLN A 392 12.96 -1.47 -15.08
C GLN A 392 12.31 -2.84 -15.36
N PRO A 393 12.87 -3.93 -14.81
CA PRO A 393 12.16 -5.21 -14.74
C PRO A 393 10.98 -5.10 -13.77
N ILE A 394 9.90 -5.83 -14.03
CA ILE A 394 8.76 -5.95 -13.13
C ILE A 394 8.92 -7.23 -12.31
N ASP A 395 9.03 -7.11 -10.99
CA ASP A 395 9.10 -8.25 -10.06
C ASP A 395 7.73 -8.80 -9.70
N GLY A 396 6.69 -7.95 -9.81
CA GLY A 396 5.31 -8.32 -9.52
C GLY A 396 4.71 -9.28 -10.54
N ILE A 397 3.72 -10.07 -10.09
CA ILE A 397 2.95 -11.00 -10.90
C ILE A 397 1.47 -10.65 -10.76
N SER A 398 0.73 -10.61 -11.89
CA SER A 398 -0.70 -10.31 -11.83
C SER A 398 -1.48 -11.34 -10.99
N PHE A 399 -2.26 -10.87 -10.04
CA PHE A 399 -3.18 -11.69 -9.25
C PHE A 399 -4.62 -11.73 -9.81
N VAL A 400 -4.84 -11.26 -11.04
CA VAL A 400 -6.13 -11.41 -11.72
C VAL A 400 -6.64 -12.85 -11.76
N PRO A 401 -5.79 -13.90 -11.94
CA PRO A 401 -6.23 -15.29 -11.83
C PRO A 401 -6.86 -15.66 -10.49
N LEU A 402 -6.38 -15.09 -9.35
CA LEU A 402 -7.00 -15.30 -8.03
C LEU A 402 -8.40 -14.66 -7.98
N LEU A 403 -8.54 -13.45 -8.51
CA LEU A 403 -9.81 -12.72 -8.54
C LEU A 403 -10.86 -13.45 -9.38
N LYS A 404 -10.45 -14.03 -10.50
CA LYS A 404 -11.29 -14.85 -11.39
C LYS A 404 -11.48 -16.28 -10.91
N GLN A 405 -10.74 -16.71 -9.88
CA GLN A 405 -10.69 -18.10 -9.40
C GLN A 405 -10.32 -19.10 -10.52
N THR A 406 -9.39 -18.71 -11.40
CA THR A 406 -8.94 -19.51 -12.56
C THR A 406 -7.53 -20.07 -12.44
N GLY A 407 -6.79 -19.68 -11.42
CA GLY A 407 -5.41 -20.10 -11.18
C GLY A 407 -4.81 -19.50 -9.91
N ASP A 408 -3.65 -19.99 -9.54
CA ASP A 408 -2.88 -19.54 -8.38
C ASP A 408 -1.46 -19.10 -8.81
N PRO A 409 -1.23 -17.82 -9.06
CA PRO A 409 0.09 -17.30 -9.41
C PRO A 409 1.07 -17.31 -8.21
N SER A 410 0.62 -17.58 -6.99
CA SER A 410 1.47 -17.71 -5.81
C SER A 410 2.05 -19.13 -5.63
N ASP A 411 1.56 -20.12 -6.39
CA ASP A 411 2.03 -21.49 -6.26
C ASP A 411 3.52 -21.61 -6.64
N GLY A 412 4.32 -22.12 -5.70
CA GLY A 412 5.77 -22.24 -5.85
C GLY A 412 6.55 -20.91 -5.81
N ARG A 413 5.89 -19.78 -5.61
CA ARG A 413 6.52 -18.46 -5.54
C ARG A 413 7.13 -18.21 -4.16
N SER A 414 8.24 -17.45 -4.14
CA SER A 414 8.79 -16.85 -2.93
C SER A 414 8.51 -15.35 -2.89
N LEU A 415 8.25 -14.83 -1.70
CA LEU A 415 8.22 -13.40 -1.41
C LEU A 415 9.48 -13.01 -0.64
N TYR A 416 10.00 -11.80 -0.89
CA TYR A 416 11.27 -11.34 -0.36
C TYR A 416 11.16 -9.94 0.22
N TRP A 417 11.82 -9.71 1.35
CA TRP A 417 12.00 -8.39 1.98
C TRP A 417 13.46 -8.16 2.26
N ASN A 418 13.92 -6.93 2.08
CA ASN A 418 15.24 -6.49 2.48
C ASN A 418 15.13 -5.11 3.14
N PHE A 419 15.35 -5.06 4.43
CA PHE A 419 15.42 -3.85 5.23
C PHE A 419 16.79 -3.77 5.91
N PRO A 420 17.86 -3.37 5.16
CA PRO A 420 19.22 -3.34 5.68
C PRO A 420 19.51 -2.11 6.55
N ASN A 421 18.47 -1.44 7.01
CA ASN A 421 18.44 -0.15 7.69
C ASN A 421 18.11 -0.32 9.17
N ILE A 422 18.20 0.77 9.93
CA ILE A 422 17.67 0.89 11.29
C ILE A 422 16.58 1.96 11.29
N TRP A 423 15.40 1.65 11.77
CA TRP A 423 14.37 2.66 11.89
C TRP A 423 14.64 3.55 13.11
N ALA A 424 14.89 4.85 12.87
CA ALA A 424 15.28 5.80 13.91
C ALA A 424 14.23 5.93 15.02
N GLY A 425 14.67 5.75 16.27
CA GLY A 425 13.83 5.97 17.45
C GLY A 425 12.81 4.88 17.75
N GLU A 426 12.71 3.83 16.92
CA GLU A 426 11.74 2.76 17.08
C GLU A 426 12.42 1.45 17.50
N HIS A 427 11.80 0.74 18.42
CA HIS A 427 12.30 -0.51 18.97
C HIS A 427 11.17 -1.50 19.15
N GLY A 428 11.47 -2.78 18.95
CA GLY A 428 10.50 -3.86 19.14
C GLY A 428 10.92 -5.16 18.48
N PRO A 429 10.14 -6.22 18.65
CA PRO A 429 10.42 -7.50 18.01
C PRO A 429 10.51 -7.33 16.49
N GLY A 430 11.62 -7.79 15.89
CA GLY A 430 11.84 -7.75 14.44
C GLY A 430 12.03 -6.35 13.84
N ILE A 431 12.07 -5.28 14.64
CA ILE A 431 12.45 -3.92 14.20
C ILE A 431 13.98 -3.84 14.26
N ALA A 432 14.63 -4.25 13.19
CA ALA A 432 16.08 -4.35 13.07
C ALA A 432 16.46 -4.42 11.58
N ALA A 433 17.77 -4.31 11.30
CA ALA A 433 18.28 -4.61 9.95
C ALA A 433 18.11 -6.10 9.64
N THR A 434 17.23 -6.43 8.69
CA THR A 434 16.84 -7.81 8.36
C THR A 434 16.68 -8.04 6.88
N CYS A 435 16.78 -9.30 6.46
CA CYS A 435 16.16 -9.76 5.22
C CYS A 435 15.33 -11.02 5.49
N THR A 436 14.28 -11.20 4.67
CA THR A 436 13.26 -12.21 4.92
C THR A 436 12.84 -12.88 3.62
N ILE A 437 12.58 -14.18 3.67
CA ILE A 437 11.93 -14.95 2.61
C ILE A 437 10.70 -15.64 3.17
N ARG A 438 9.60 -15.63 2.40
CA ARG A 438 8.49 -16.52 2.57
C ARG A 438 8.32 -17.40 1.34
N GLN A 439 8.27 -18.73 1.54
CA GLN A 439 8.04 -19.69 0.48
C GLN A 439 7.07 -20.76 0.97
N GLY A 440 5.90 -20.83 0.34
CA GLY A 440 4.82 -21.71 0.80
C GLY A 440 4.39 -21.36 2.23
N ASP A 441 4.49 -22.35 3.12
CA ASP A 441 4.10 -22.21 4.52
C ASP A 441 5.23 -21.66 5.40
N TRP A 442 6.45 -21.62 4.89
CA TRP A 442 7.63 -21.29 5.67
C TRP A 442 8.09 -19.85 5.49
N LYS A 443 8.49 -19.22 6.60
CA LYS A 443 9.09 -17.88 6.63
C LYS A 443 10.39 -17.92 7.40
N LEU A 444 11.48 -17.45 6.76
CA LEU A 444 12.81 -17.31 7.36
C LEU A 444 13.13 -15.81 7.49
N ILE A 445 13.53 -15.39 8.69
CA ILE A 445 14.04 -14.05 8.97
C ILE A 445 15.51 -14.15 9.31
N TYR A 446 16.35 -13.35 8.64
CA TYR A 446 17.78 -13.22 8.93
C TYR A 446 18.08 -11.83 9.47
N PHE A 447 18.76 -11.78 10.62
CA PHE A 447 19.15 -10.53 11.29
C PHE A 447 20.59 -10.20 10.97
N TYR A 448 20.82 -9.10 10.25
CA TYR A 448 22.15 -8.70 9.78
C TYR A 448 23.15 -8.45 10.92
N GLU A 449 22.72 -7.88 12.04
CA GLU A 449 23.61 -7.54 13.15
C GLU A 449 24.20 -8.76 13.85
N THR A 450 23.42 -9.80 14.00
CA THR A 450 23.76 -10.98 14.81
C THR A 450 24.06 -12.23 14.00
N GLY A 451 23.64 -12.27 12.72
CA GLY A 451 23.66 -13.48 11.92
C GLY A 451 22.59 -14.51 12.33
N LYS A 452 21.70 -14.16 13.26
CA LYS A 452 20.63 -15.06 13.73
C LYS A 452 19.64 -15.31 12.58
N LYS A 453 19.16 -16.56 12.51
CA LYS A 453 18.07 -17.00 11.64
C LYS A 453 16.91 -17.46 12.50
N GLU A 454 15.70 -17.04 12.16
CA GLU A 454 14.45 -17.51 12.78
C GLU A 454 13.58 -18.12 11.68
N LEU A 455 12.96 -19.27 11.98
CA LEU A 455 12.10 -20.00 11.04
C LEU A 455 10.72 -20.23 11.65
N TYR A 456 9.69 -19.90 10.87
CA TYR A 456 8.29 -20.06 11.28
C TYR A 456 7.48 -20.80 10.23
N ASN A 457 6.55 -21.67 10.69
CA ASN A 457 5.48 -22.23 9.87
C ASN A 457 4.25 -21.36 10.07
N ILE A 458 3.94 -20.49 9.12
CA ILE A 458 2.91 -19.44 9.27
C ILE A 458 1.48 -20.00 9.44
N PRO A 459 1.04 -21.05 8.74
CA PRO A 459 -0.27 -21.67 9.00
C PRO A 459 -0.44 -22.22 10.41
N ASP A 460 0.62 -22.80 10.98
CA ASP A 460 0.59 -23.42 12.30
C ASP A 460 0.84 -22.40 13.43
N ASP A 461 1.61 -21.36 13.15
CA ASP A 461 2.01 -20.32 14.10
C ASP A 461 1.95 -18.91 13.45
N ILE A 462 0.73 -18.44 13.18
CA ILE A 462 0.50 -17.12 12.60
C ILE A 462 1.08 -15.97 13.46
N SER A 463 1.28 -16.25 14.74
CA SER A 463 1.81 -15.30 15.73
C SER A 463 3.33 -15.33 15.85
N GLU A 464 4.03 -16.21 15.12
CA GLU A 464 5.50 -16.31 15.11
C GLU A 464 6.09 -16.37 16.53
N LYS A 465 5.50 -17.24 17.39
CA LYS A 465 5.91 -17.39 18.80
C LYS A 465 6.92 -18.52 19.00
N HIS A 466 7.02 -19.44 18.05
CA HIS A 466 7.82 -20.64 18.15
C HIS A 466 8.83 -20.70 17.00
N ASP A 467 10.04 -20.18 17.25
CA ASP A 467 11.16 -20.35 16.33
C ASP A 467 11.55 -21.83 16.25
N VAL A 468 11.36 -22.41 15.08
CA VAL A 468 11.65 -23.83 14.82
C VAL A 468 12.91 -24.07 13.99
N ALA A 469 13.78 -23.05 13.84
CA ALA A 469 14.99 -23.12 13.03
C ALA A 469 15.89 -24.31 13.44
N ALA A 470 16.07 -24.50 14.73
CA ALA A 470 16.90 -25.60 15.25
C ALA A 470 16.36 -26.99 14.94
N SER A 471 15.04 -27.17 14.77
CA SER A 471 14.39 -28.43 14.46
C SER A 471 14.24 -28.72 12.96
N HIS A 472 14.46 -27.70 12.11
CA HIS A 472 14.31 -27.81 10.65
C HIS A 472 15.54 -27.24 9.89
N PRO A 473 16.77 -27.74 10.16
CA PRO A 473 18.00 -27.18 9.58
C PRO A 473 18.03 -27.26 8.05
N ASP A 474 17.41 -28.28 7.45
CA ASP A 474 17.35 -28.43 6.00
C ASP A 474 16.50 -27.31 5.34
N ILE A 475 15.40 -26.96 5.97
CA ILE A 475 14.54 -25.85 5.50
C ILE A 475 15.27 -24.52 5.67
N VAL A 476 15.91 -24.28 6.81
CA VAL A 476 16.75 -23.09 7.04
C VAL A 476 17.82 -22.98 5.97
N LYS A 477 18.52 -24.06 5.64
CA LYS A 477 19.56 -24.09 4.61
C LYS A 477 18.99 -23.75 3.23
N GLN A 478 17.87 -24.38 2.86
CA GLN A 478 17.22 -24.14 1.55
C GLN A 478 16.76 -22.68 1.41
N LEU A 479 16.01 -22.17 2.39
CA LEU A 479 15.49 -20.81 2.34
C LEU A 479 16.60 -19.76 2.43
N SER A 480 17.68 -20.03 3.18
CA SER A 480 18.87 -19.17 3.20
C SER A 480 19.53 -19.10 1.82
N ALA A 481 19.64 -20.23 1.12
CA ALA A 481 20.20 -20.27 -0.23
C ALA A 481 19.33 -19.51 -1.23
N ASP A 482 18.02 -19.70 -1.20
CA ASP A 482 17.07 -19.01 -2.09
C ASP A 482 17.06 -17.51 -1.82
N LEU A 483 17.06 -17.08 -0.55
CA LEU A 483 17.11 -15.67 -0.16
C LEU A 483 18.42 -15.02 -0.60
N GLY A 484 19.56 -15.63 -0.32
CA GLY A 484 20.87 -15.11 -0.72
C GLY A 484 21.03 -15.02 -2.25
N ALA A 485 20.53 -16.01 -2.98
CA ALA A 485 20.53 -16.01 -4.45
C ALA A 485 19.67 -14.87 -5.01
N TYR A 486 18.47 -14.67 -4.48
CA TYR A 486 17.58 -13.57 -4.90
C TYR A 486 18.22 -12.21 -4.63
N LEU A 487 18.71 -11.96 -3.41
CA LEU A 487 19.29 -10.67 -3.04
C LEU A 487 20.49 -10.31 -3.92
N ARG A 488 21.34 -11.28 -4.28
CA ARG A 488 22.42 -11.08 -5.25
C ARG A 488 21.90 -10.80 -6.66
N SER A 489 20.85 -11.48 -7.09
CA SER A 489 20.30 -11.34 -8.44
C SER A 489 19.71 -9.95 -8.72
N VAL A 490 19.24 -9.26 -7.66
CA VAL A 490 18.69 -7.90 -7.74
C VAL A 490 19.68 -6.83 -7.29
N ASP A 491 20.94 -7.22 -7.02
CA ASP A 491 21.99 -6.34 -6.50
C ASP A 491 21.54 -5.60 -5.24
N ALA A 492 20.92 -6.34 -4.31
CA ALA A 492 20.42 -5.80 -3.05
C ALA A 492 21.55 -5.27 -2.17
N GLN A 493 21.24 -4.27 -1.36
CA GLN A 493 22.18 -3.69 -0.43
C GLN A 493 22.19 -4.47 0.90
N ARG A 494 23.35 -4.46 1.57
CA ARG A 494 23.56 -5.04 2.90
C ARG A 494 24.53 -4.16 3.71
N PRO A 495 24.43 -4.13 5.04
CA PRO A 495 25.34 -3.35 5.88
C PRO A 495 26.73 -4.00 5.96
N ALA A 496 27.67 -3.25 6.55
CA ALA A 496 29.01 -3.73 6.90
C ALA A 496 29.23 -3.64 8.42
N PHE A 497 30.05 -4.52 8.98
CA PHE A 497 30.44 -4.42 10.39
C PHE A 497 31.35 -3.23 10.63
N LYS A 498 31.04 -2.36 11.60
CA LYS A 498 31.90 -1.22 12.00
C LYS A 498 33.29 -1.68 12.46
N SER A 499 33.36 -2.80 13.15
CA SER A 499 34.59 -3.35 13.73
C SER A 499 35.62 -3.79 12.68
N THR A 500 35.18 -4.22 11.49
CA THR A 500 36.05 -4.81 10.46
C THR A 500 35.98 -4.11 9.11
N GLY A 501 34.94 -3.31 8.86
CA GLY A 501 34.61 -2.75 7.54
C GLY A 501 34.14 -3.77 6.50
N LYS A 502 34.06 -5.06 6.87
CA LYS A 502 33.59 -6.10 5.96
C LYS A 502 32.07 -6.11 5.87
N LEU A 503 31.54 -6.38 4.68
CA LEU A 503 30.12 -6.59 4.48
C LEU A 503 29.63 -7.75 5.34
N VAL A 504 28.44 -7.58 5.93
CA VAL A 504 27.76 -8.67 6.66
C VAL A 504 27.48 -9.80 5.66
N PRO A 505 27.77 -11.05 6.01
CA PRO A 505 27.49 -12.18 5.12
C PRO A 505 26.00 -12.30 4.78
N TRP A 506 25.70 -12.80 3.58
CA TRP A 506 24.35 -13.19 3.22
C TRP A 506 23.88 -14.40 4.04
N PRO A 507 22.57 -14.67 4.16
CA PRO A 507 22.05 -15.76 4.99
C PRO A 507 22.62 -17.13 4.62
N ASP A 508 22.95 -17.39 3.35
CA ASP A 508 23.56 -18.65 2.89
C ASP A 508 25.08 -18.74 3.11
N GLU A 509 25.71 -17.66 3.52
CA GLU A 509 27.14 -17.57 3.86
C GLU A 509 27.39 -17.81 5.38
N VAL A 510 26.33 -17.99 6.17
CA VAL A 510 26.36 -18.25 7.62
C VAL A 510 25.77 -19.64 7.89
N GLU A 511 26.51 -20.46 8.70
CA GLU A 511 26.05 -21.79 9.12
C GLU A 511 24.84 -21.73 10.09
#